data_9869473d5e5a8312ac88a0bb02a29570
#
_entry.id   9869473d5e5a8312ac88a0bb02a29570
#
_cell.length_a   1.000
_cell.length_b   1.000
_cell.length_c   1.000
_cell.angle_alpha   90.00
_cell.angle_beta   90.00
_cell.angle_gamma   90.00
#
_symmetry.space_group_name_H-M   'P 1'
#
loop_
_entity.id
_entity.type
_entity.pdbx_description
1 polymer ?
#
loop_
_entity_poly.entity_id
_entity_poly.type
_entity_poly.pdbx_seq_one_letter_code
_entity_poly.pdbx_strand_id
1 'polypeptide(L)'
;MTIMEAIYRADAQKPNVYSQEEKIRWLSALDGLVKKEIIDTHEGGEDVAFNGYNNLTDLNTVLLIPAPYDEVYIHWLEMHVDYANAEFAKYNNSRSLHHLSVHPGLLLPRWL
;
A
#
# COMPACT_ATOMS: atom_id res chain seq x y z
N MET A 1 -11.51 -12.94 -0.29
CA MET A 1 -11.36 -11.81 0.66
C MET A 1 -11.91 -10.54 0.04
N THR A 2 -12.66 -9.78 0.79
CA THR A 2 -13.18 -8.48 0.34
C THR A 2 -12.17 -7.37 0.63
N ILE A 3 -12.36 -6.21 0.00
CA ILE A 3 -11.56 -5.02 0.28
C ILE A 3 -11.62 -4.67 1.77
N MET A 4 -12.82 -4.64 2.35
CA MET A 4 -13.01 -4.31 3.76
C MET A 4 -12.29 -5.30 4.68
N GLU A 5 -12.38 -6.57 4.37
CA GLU A 5 -11.74 -7.63 5.15
C GLU A 5 -10.22 -7.50 5.16
N ALA A 6 -9.64 -7.24 3.99
CA ALA A 6 -8.19 -7.05 3.86
C ALA A 6 -7.71 -5.85 4.69
N ILE A 7 -8.39 -4.73 4.56
CA ILE A 7 -8.05 -3.50 5.30
C ILE A 7 -8.22 -3.72 6.80
N TYR A 8 -9.33 -4.27 7.22
CA TYR A 8 -9.62 -4.52 8.64
C TYR A 8 -8.55 -5.42 9.27
N ARG A 9 -8.21 -6.51 8.61
CA ARG A 9 -7.24 -7.46 9.13
C ARG A 9 -5.83 -6.87 9.18
N ALA A 10 -5.43 -6.14 8.15
CA ALA A 10 -4.13 -5.48 8.13
C ALA A 10 -4.02 -4.43 9.23
N ASP A 11 -5.06 -3.61 9.41
CA ASP A 11 -5.09 -2.57 10.43
C ASP A 11 -5.08 -3.15 11.85
N ALA A 12 -5.71 -4.30 12.06
CA ALA A 12 -5.71 -4.97 13.34
C ALA A 12 -4.30 -5.49 13.71
N GLN A 13 -3.56 -5.97 12.71
CA GLN A 13 -2.20 -6.48 12.93
C GLN A 13 -1.16 -5.36 13.02
N LYS A 14 -1.36 -4.29 12.27
CA LYS A 14 -0.42 -3.17 12.19
C LYS A 14 -1.18 -1.85 12.19
N PRO A 15 -1.57 -1.33 13.36
CA PRO A 15 -2.28 -0.06 13.45
C PRO A 15 -1.49 1.07 12.80
N ASN A 16 -2.21 1.95 12.09
CA ASN A 16 -1.59 3.02 11.33
C ASN A 16 -2.57 4.19 11.17
N VAL A 17 -2.07 5.29 10.61
CA VAL A 17 -2.85 6.53 10.42
C VAL A 17 -3.24 6.78 8.97
N TYR A 18 -2.92 5.86 8.07
CA TYR A 18 -3.21 6.03 6.64
C TYR A 18 -4.70 5.88 6.36
N SER A 19 -5.19 6.62 5.38
CA SER A 19 -6.62 6.64 5.06
C SER A 19 -7.06 5.33 4.37
N GLN A 20 -8.35 5.07 4.45
CA GLN A 20 -8.95 3.97 3.72
C GLN A 20 -8.75 4.13 2.21
N GLU A 21 -8.87 5.36 1.70
CA GLU A 21 -8.65 5.65 0.28
C GLU A 21 -7.25 5.25 -0.17
N GLU A 22 -6.24 5.55 0.64
CA GLU A 22 -4.86 5.16 0.34
C GLU A 22 -4.72 3.63 0.27
N LYS A 23 -5.32 2.93 1.23
CA LYS A 23 -5.28 1.46 1.26
C LYS A 23 -6.00 0.83 0.09
N ILE A 24 -7.13 1.40 -0.32
CA ILE A 24 -7.85 0.96 -1.53
C ILE A 24 -6.96 1.14 -2.76
N ARG A 25 -6.23 2.23 -2.84
CA ARG A 25 -5.29 2.48 -3.94
C ARG A 25 -4.18 1.42 -3.97
N TRP A 26 -3.66 1.06 -2.81
CA TRP A 26 -2.64 0.00 -2.74
C TRP A 26 -3.19 -1.35 -3.21
N LEU A 27 -4.41 -1.69 -2.80
CA LEU A 27 -5.06 -2.93 -3.25
C LEU A 27 -5.34 -2.90 -4.75
N SER A 28 -5.74 -1.75 -5.27
CA SER A 28 -5.98 -1.58 -6.71
C SER A 28 -4.71 -1.81 -7.52
N ALA A 29 -3.57 -1.32 -7.02
CA ALA A 29 -2.28 -1.52 -7.68
C ALA A 29 -1.92 -3.00 -7.75
N LEU A 30 -2.11 -3.75 -6.67
CA LEU A 30 -1.81 -5.18 -6.67
C LEU A 30 -2.74 -5.95 -7.63
N ASP A 31 -4.03 -5.70 -7.56
CA ASP A 31 -4.98 -6.41 -8.44
C ASP A 31 -4.81 -6.01 -9.90
N GLY A 32 -4.34 -4.79 -10.16
CA GLY A 32 -3.95 -4.39 -11.51
C GLY A 32 -2.80 -5.23 -12.04
N LEU A 33 -1.80 -5.51 -11.22
CA LEU A 33 -0.70 -6.39 -11.57
C LEU A 33 -1.17 -7.83 -11.75
N VAL A 34 -2.03 -8.32 -10.86
CA VAL A 34 -2.60 -9.67 -10.95
C VAL A 34 -3.36 -9.84 -12.27
N LYS A 35 -4.18 -8.87 -12.63
CA LYS A 35 -4.94 -8.91 -13.90
C LYS A 35 -3.99 -8.97 -15.09
N LYS A 36 -3.00 -8.11 -15.13
CA LYS A 36 -2.07 -7.98 -16.26
C LYS A 36 -1.13 -9.17 -16.36
N GLU A 37 -0.50 -9.57 -15.26
CA GLU A 37 0.62 -10.51 -15.28
C GLU A 37 0.19 -11.96 -15.13
N ILE A 38 -0.99 -12.21 -14.57
CA ILE A 38 -1.45 -13.56 -14.29
C ILE A 38 -2.72 -13.89 -15.08
N ILE A 39 -3.80 -13.12 -14.88
CA ILE A 39 -5.11 -13.44 -15.44
C ILE A 39 -5.09 -13.33 -16.97
N ASP A 40 -4.55 -12.23 -17.51
CA ASP A 40 -4.53 -11.98 -18.95
C ASP A 40 -3.60 -12.94 -19.71
N THR A 41 -2.70 -13.62 -19.02
CA THR A 41 -1.82 -14.62 -19.63
C THR A 41 -2.44 -16.01 -19.71
N HIS A 42 -3.63 -16.19 -19.15
CA HIS A 42 -4.35 -17.48 -19.15
C HIS A 42 -5.57 -17.40 -20.07
N GLU A 43 -5.96 -18.56 -20.61
CA GLU A 43 -7.14 -18.69 -21.43
C GLU A 43 -8.38 -18.22 -20.65
N GLY A 44 -9.21 -17.40 -21.28
CA GLY A 44 -10.41 -16.84 -20.64
C GLY A 44 -10.15 -15.64 -19.75
N GLY A 45 -8.90 -15.20 -19.62
CA GLY A 45 -8.55 -14.06 -18.78
C GLY A 45 -9.18 -12.76 -19.23
N GLU A 46 -9.41 -12.60 -20.53
CA GLU A 46 -10.07 -11.43 -21.10
C GLU A 46 -11.53 -11.26 -20.63
N ASP A 47 -12.14 -12.35 -20.16
CA ASP A 47 -13.52 -12.32 -19.64
C ASP A 47 -13.58 -11.78 -18.19
N VAL A 48 -12.43 -11.65 -17.52
CA VAL A 48 -12.36 -11.12 -16.16
C VAL A 48 -12.21 -9.61 -16.25
N ALA A 49 -13.29 -8.89 -15.91
CA ALA A 49 -13.25 -7.43 -15.91
C ALA A 49 -12.52 -6.89 -14.68
N PHE A 50 -11.61 -5.93 -14.90
CA PHE A 50 -10.96 -5.20 -13.82
C PHE A 50 -10.63 -3.79 -14.28
N ASN A 51 -11.22 -2.80 -13.61
CA ASN A 51 -11.06 -1.38 -13.93
C ASN A 51 -10.45 -0.58 -12.77
N GLY A 52 -9.86 -1.26 -11.80
CA GLY A 52 -9.31 -0.61 -10.62
C GLY A 52 -10.33 -0.42 -9.51
N TYR A 53 -9.82 -0.03 -8.34
CA TYR A 53 -10.65 0.32 -7.19
C TYR A 53 -10.41 1.78 -6.83
N ASN A 54 -11.44 2.43 -6.28
CA ASN A 54 -11.35 3.82 -5.80
C ASN A 54 -12.25 3.99 -4.58
N ASN A 55 -12.37 5.22 -4.09
CA ASN A 55 -13.15 5.52 -2.91
C ASN A 55 -14.68 5.32 -3.10
N LEU A 56 -15.12 5.13 -4.34
CA LEU A 56 -16.53 4.83 -4.64
C LEU A 56 -16.79 3.34 -4.81
N THR A 57 -15.74 2.52 -4.85
CA THR A 57 -15.86 1.08 -4.98
C THR A 57 -16.52 0.49 -3.74
N ASP A 58 -17.47 -0.44 -3.94
CA ASP A 58 -18.10 -1.15 -2.84
C ASP A 58 -17.03 -1.93 -2.05
N LEU A 59 -16.99 -1.71 -0.75
CA LEU A 59 -16.02 -2.36 0.15
C LEU A 59 -16.23 -3.88 0.27
N ASN A 60 -17.39 -4.37 -0.13
CA ASN A 60 -17.67 -5.80 -0.19
C ASN A 60 -17.20 -6.44 -1.51
N THR A 61 -16.56 -5.65 -2.39
CA THR A 61 -15.97 -6.19 -3.61
C THR A 61 -14.92 -7.23 -3.26
N VAL A 62 -15.03 -8.40 -3.90
CA VAL A 62 -14.08 -9.51 -3.71
C VAL A 62 -12.84 -9.25 -4.54
N LEU A 63 -11.68 -9.34 -3.89
CA LEU A 63 -10.39 -9.16 -4.54
C LEU A 63 -10.10 -10.35 -5.47
N LEU A 64 -9.21 -10.15 -6.45
CA LEU A 64 -9.00 -11.10 -7.55
C LEU A 64 -8.33 -12.40 -7.13
N ILE A 65 -7.39 -12.35 -6.18
CA ILE A 65 -6.68 -13.55 -5.74
C ILE A 65 -7.56 -14.36 -4.79
N PRO A 66 -7.90 -15.62 -5.14
CA PRO A 66 -8.79 -16.44 -4.32
C PRO A 66 -8.06 -17.07 -3.13
N ALA A 67 -8.86 -17.56 -2.17
CA ALA A 67 -8.33 -18.39 -1.09
C ALA A 67 -7.71 -19.67 -1.69
N PRO A 68 -6.68 -20.23 -1.11
CA PRO A 68 -6.01 -19.84 0.13
C PRO A 68 -4.91 -18.79 -0.05
N TYR A 69 -4.75 -18.22 -1.24
CA TYR A 69 -3.65 -17.32 -1.57
C TYR A 69 -3.94 -15.85 -1.23
N ASP A 70 -5.13 -15.56 -0.78
CA ASP A 70 -5.61 -14.17 -0.54
C ASP A 70 -4.97 -13.50 0.68
N GLU A 71 -4.25 -14.24 1.53
CA GLU A 71 -3.47 -13.64 2.63
C GLU A 71 -2.41 -12.66 2.12
N VAL A 72 -2.03 -12.76 0.85
CA VAL A 72 -1.06 -11.83 0.24
C VAL A 72 -1.53 -10.37 0.33
N TYR A 73 -2.84 -10.12 0.33
CA TYR A 73 -3.37 -8.77 0.44
C TYR A 73 -3.02 -8.12 1.77
N ILE A 74 -3.06 -8.89 2.84
CA ILE A 74 -2.72 -8.38 4.18
C ILE A 74 -1.23 -8.03 4.24
N HIS A 75 -0.38 -8.91 3.74
CA HIS A 75 1.06 -8.66 3.69
C HIS A 75 1.40 -7.47 2.80
N TRP A 76 0.70 -7.31 1.68
CA TRP A 76 0.86 -6.19 0.77
C TRP A 76 0.54 -4.87 1.46
N LEU A 77 -0.58 -4.82 2.18
CA LEU A 77 -0.97 -3.62 2.93
C LEU A 77 0.03 -3.31 4.04
N GLU A 78 0.46 -4.33 4.79
CA GLU A 78 1.46 -4.15 5.85
C GLU A 78 2.79 -3.64 5.30
N MET A 79 3.22 -4.16 4.16
CA MET A 79 4.43 -3.69 3.49
C MET A 79 4.31 -2.21 3.12
N HIS A 80 3.16 -1.80 2.58
CA HIS A 80 2.93 -0.41 2.22
C HIS A 80 2.88 0.51 3.43
N VAL A 81 2.29 0.06 4.54
CA VAL A 81 2.31 0.81 5.80
C VAL A 81 3.75 1.00 6.27
N ASP A 82 4.56 -0.04 6.27
CA ASP A 82 5.96 0.04 6.68
C ASP A 82 6.76 0.96 5.78
N TYR A 83 6.57 0.84 4.46
CA TYR A 83 7.24 1.71 3.50
C TYR A 83 6.87 3.17 3.71
N ALA A 84 5.58 3.46 3.85
CA ALA A 84 5.10 4.83 4.06
C ALA A 84 5.61 5.40 5.38
N ASN A 85 5.66 4.59 6.45
CA ASN A 85 6.22 5.00 7.73
C ASN A 85 7.72 5.32 7.61
N ALA A 86 8.47 4.51 6.88
CA ALA A 86 9.90 4.73 6.65
C ALA A 86 10.13 6.00 5.86
N GLU A 87 9.36 6.25 4.82
CA GLU A 87 9.47 7.48 4.03
C GLU A 87 9.12 8.72 4.85
N PHE A 88 8.10 8.64 5.68
CA PHE A 88 7.71 9.74 6.56
C PHE A 88 8.81 10.07 7.57
N ALA A 89 9.37 9.05 8.21
CA ALA A 89 10.46 9.22 9.17
C ALA A 89 11.70 9.82 8.50
N LYS A 90 12.03 9.35 7.29
CA LYS A 90 13.14 9.86 6.49
C LYS A 90 12.95 11.35 6.15
N TYR A 91 11.75 11.73 5.74
CA TYR A 91 11.41 13.12 5.46
C TYR A 91 11.57 14.00 6.70
N ASN A 92 11.05 13.55 7.83
CA ASN A 92 11.15 14.30 9.09
C ASN A 92 12.59 14.44 9.57
N ASN A 93 13.40 13.39 9.42
CA ASN A 93 14.81 13.44 9.76
C ASN A 93 15.57 14.44 8.89
N SER A 94 15.34 14.40 7.56
CA SER A 94 15.94 15.34 6.63
C SER A 94 15.58 16.78 6.97
N ARG A 95 14.31 17.02 7.29
CA ARG A 95 13.82 18.35 7.65
C ARG A 95 14.45 18.84 8.94
N SER A 96 14.53 17.98 9.96
CA SER A 96 15.16 18.32 11.24
C SER A 96 16.64 18.62 11.07
N LEU A 97 17.35 17.81 10.29
CA LEU A 97 18.77 18.00 10.02
C LEU A 97 19.01 19.28 9.22
N HIS A 98 18.16 19.59 8.26
CA HIS A 98 18.25 20.83 7.50
C HIS A 98 18.09 22.05 8.42
N HIS A 99 17.14 21.99 9.33
CA HIS A 99 16.94 23.05 10.32
C HIS A 99 18.17 23.24 11.21
N LEU A 100 18.76 22.15 11.67
CA LEU A 100 19.95 22.17 12.50
C LEU A 100 21.17 22.67 11.73
N SER A 101 21.27 22.38 10.44
CA SER A 101 22.43 22.75 9.61
C SER A 101 22.56 24.26 9.40
N VAL A 102 21.54 25.05 9.68
CA VAL A 102 21.62 26.51 9.58
C VAL A 102 22.23 27.17 10.83
N HIS A 103 22.49 26.39 11.87
CA HIS A 103 23.17 26.92 13.08
C HIS A 103 24.67 26.93 12.86
N PRO A 104 25.32 28.10 13.11
CA PRO A 104 26.78 28.19 12.99
C PRO A 104 27.49 27.20 13.90
N GLY A 105 28.47 26.52 13.39
CA GLY A 105 29.29 25.56 14.13
C GLY A 105 28.78 24.15 14.18
N LEU A 106 27.59 23.89 13.64
CA LEU A 106 27.08 22.51 13.50
C LEU A 106 27.51 21.94 12.18
N LEU A 107 28.38 20.94 12.24
CA LEU A 107 28.84 20.21 11.06
C LEU A 107 28.15 18.85 11.02
N LEU A 108 27.10 18.74 10.20
CA LEU A 108 26.38 17.50 10.01
C LEU A 108 26.75 16.93 8.64
N PRO A 109 27.01 15.60 8.56
CA PRO A 109 27.23 14.95 7.27
C PRO A 109 26.00 15.12 6.38
N ARG A 110 26.23 15.30 5.08
CA ARG A 110 25.12 15.51 4.12
C ARG A 110 24.25 14.28 3.94
N TRP A 111 24.77 13.11 4.29
CA TRP A 111 24.03 11.85 4.15
C TRP A 111 23.12 11.54 5.34
N LEU A 112 23.12 12.36 6.35
CA LEU A 112 22.20 12.20 7.49
C LEU A 112 20.78 12.65 7.18
#